data_bc6c166acc9ae7d0439075b19460973b
#
_entry.id   bc6c166acc9ae7d0439075b19460973b
#
_cell.length_a   1.000
_cell.length_b   1.000
_cell.length_c   1.000
_cell.angle_alpha   90.00
_cell.angle_beta   90.00
_cell.angle_gamma   90.00
#
_symmetry.space_group_name_H-M   'P 1'
#
loop_
_entity.id
_entity.type
_entity.pdbx_description
1 polymer ?
#
loop_
_entity_poly.entity_id
_entity_poly.type
_entity_poly.pdbx_seq_one_letter_code
_entity_poly.pdbx_strand_id
1 'polypeptide(L)'
;QSLKNLGKNAEMLATIQEGLKAVPGDNNLEKFYAVYYLKEGQKFQKANNLSKAEESYKNILAISDKKLKTDALYSLGVMMFNNGAVVLQKATPLATTNKAEYDKQKAEASEDFKKASDYLEQALAISPEREAAKKMLDQVKAAM
;
A
#
# COMPACT_ATOMS: atom_id res chain seq x y z
N GLN A 1 20.41 9.19 -0.17
CA GLN A 1 20.54 9.68 1.21
C GLN A 1 21.89 9.32 1.80
N SER A 2 22.43 10.20 2.65
CA SER A 2 23.67 9.91 3.34
C SER A 2 23.44 8.90 4.46
N LEU A 3 24.51 8.18 4.85
CA LEU A 3 24.47 7.24 5.98
C LEU A 3 24.04 7.94 7.28
N LYS A 4 24.39 9.20 7.44
CA LYS A 4 24.00 10.01 8.60
C LYS A 4 22.48 10.17 8.69
N ASN A 5 21.79 10.42 7.55
CA ASN A 5 20.36 10.56 7.53
C ASN A 5 19.65 9.23 7.78
N LEU A 6 20.20 8.13 7.27
CA LEU A 6 19.67 6.79 7.54
C LEU A 6 19.76 6.45 9.02
N GLY A 7 20.88 6.78 9.67
CA GLY A 7 21.07 6.57 11.10
C GLY A 7 20.06 7.36 11.94
N LYS A 8 19.83 8.63 11.58
CA LYS A 8 18.85 9.48 12.29
C LYS A 8 17.43 8.95 12.14
N ASN A 9 17.07 8.46 10.95
CA ASN A 9 15.75 7.89 10.71
C ASN A 9 15.52 6.62 11.53
N ALA A 10 16.55 5.77 11.63
CA ALA A 10 16.48 4.55 12.44
C ALA A 10 16.33 4.86 13.93
N GLU A 11 17.05 5.85 14.44
CA GLU A 11 16.96 6.31 15.82
C GLU A 11 15.59 6.89 16.13
N MET A 12 15.04 7.70 15.22
CA MET A 12 13.71 8.28 15.35
C MET A 12 12.65 7.19 15.42
N LEU A 13 12.72 6.19 14.54
CA LEU A 13 11.78 5.08 14.54
C LEU A 13 11.86 4.28 15.83
N ALA A 14 13.09 3.97 16.31
CA ALA A 14 13.28 3.24 17.56
C ALA A 14 12.66 3.99 18.74
N THR A 15 12.84 5.32 18.80
CA THR A 15 12.27 6.17 19.83
C THR A 15 10.74 6.14 19.80
N ILE A 16 10.15 6.22 18.61
CA ILE A 16 8.69 6.15 18.43
C ILE A 16 8.17 4.79 18.90
N GLN A 17 8.84 3.71 18.52
CA GLN A 17 8.43 2.35 18.89
C GLN A 17 8.51 2.12 20.40
N GLU A 18 9.56 2.62 21.06
CA GLU A 18 9.68 2.54 22.50
C GLU A 18 8.58 3.34 23.20
N GLY A 19 8.28 4.55 22.69
CA GLY A 19 7.20 5.37 23.19
C GLY A 19 5.85 4.67 23.10
N LEU A 20 5.59 3.98 21.99
CA LEU A 20 4.35 3.24 21.79
C LEU A 20 4.24 2.02 22.72
N LYS A 21 5.36 1.40 23.08
CA LYS A 21 5.36 0.33 24.08
C LYS A 21 5.00 0.85 25.45
N ALA A 22 5.50 2.04 25.82
CA ALA A 22 5.23 2.67 27.10
C ALA A 22 3.80 3.24 27.17
N VAL A 23 3.33 3.83 26.08
CA VAL A 23 2.00 4.47 25.99
C VAL A 23 1.29 3.95 24.72
N PRO A 24 0.75 2.72 24.76
CA PRO A 24 0.03 2.18 23.60
C PRO A 24 -1.16 3.06 23.22
N GLY A 25 -1.32 3.30 21.94
CA GLY A 25 -2.42 4.12 21.43
C GLY A 25 -2.22 5.63 21.55
N ASP A 26 -1.03 6.09 21.95
CA ASP A 26 -0.74 7.52 21.97
C ASP A 26 -0.90 8.11 20.58
N ASN A 27 -1.80 9.09 20.40
CA ASN A 27 -2.15 9.64 19.11
C ASN A 27 -0.97 10.29 18.40
N ASN A 28 -0.12 11.01 19.13
CA ASN A 28 1.04 11.67 18.51
C ASN A 28 2.08 10.66 18.05
N LEU A 29 2.36 9.66 18.87
CA LEU A 29 3.34 8.62 18.53
C LEU A 29 2.84 7.76 17.37
N GLU A 30 1.56 7.40 17.36
CA GLU A 30 0.98 6.66 16.24
C GLU A 30 1.05 7.47 14.95
N LYS A 31 0.79 8.77 15.02
CA LYS A 31 0.89 9.64 13.86
C LYS A 31 2.32 9.72 13.33
N PHE A 32 3.31 9.87 14.19
CA PHE A 32 4.72 9.86 13.78
C PHE A 32 5.12 8.53 13.16
N TYR A 33 4.68 7.43 13.75
CA TYR A 33 4.92 6.07 13.24
C TYR A 33 4.32 5.92 11.83
N ALA A 34 3.06 6.31 11.66
CA ALA A 34 2.38 6.23 10.37
C ALA A 34 3.05 7.11 9.31
N VAL A 35 3.44 8.33 9.67
CA VAL A 35 4.11 9.25 8.74
C VAL A 35 5.46 8.68 8.31
N TYR A 36 6.21 8.09 9.23
CA TYR A 36 7.49 7.48 8.90
C TYR A 36 7.33 6.39 7.83
N TYR A 37 6.42 5.44 8.05
CA TYR A 37 6.22 4.34 7.12
C TYR A 37 5.50 4.77 5.83
N LEU A 38 4.66 5.79 5.91
CA LEU A 38 4.05 6.35 4.70
C LEU A 38 5.11 6.93 3.77
N LYS A 39 6.07 7.68 4.30
CA LYS A 39 7.19 8.22 3.54
C LYS A 39 8.08 7.11 2.98
N GLU A 40 8.37 6.09 3.78
CA GLU A 40 9.13 4.92 3.33
C GLU A 40 8.42 4.22 2.17
N GLY A 41 7.13 3.97 2.33
CA GLY A 41 6.33 3.34 1.27
C GLY A 41 6.33 4.15 -0.03
N GLN A 42 6.15 5.45 0.08
CA GLN A 42 6.18 6.35 -1.09
C GLN A 42 7.55 6.33 -1.77
N LYS A 43 8.61 6.30 -1.00
CA LYS A 43 9.98 6.24 -1.51
C LYS A 43 10.21 4.95 -2.30
N PHE A 44 9.81 3.81 -1.74
CA PHE A 44 9.93 2.52 -2.44
C PHE A 44 9.03 2.46 -3.67
N GLN A 45 7.84 3.03 -3.60
CA GLN A 45 6.92 3.09 -4.73
C GLN A 45 7.52 3.89 -5.89
N LYS A 46 8.14 5.03 -5.60
CA LYS A 46 8.84 5.83 -6.60
C LYS A 46 10.03 5.10 -7.22
N ALA A 47 10.72 4.28 -6.43
CA ALA A 47 11.82 3.45 -6.90
C ALA A 47 11.34 2.19 -7.62
N ASN A 48 10.03 2.02 -7.79
CA ASN A 48 9.40 0.86 -8.39
C ASN A 48 9.67 -0.45 -7.63
N ASN A 49 9.92 -0.33 -6.31
CA ASN A 49 10.08 -1.47 -5.43
C ASN A 49 8.77 -1.71 -4.67
N LEU A 50 7.81 -2.30 -5.36
CA LEU A 50 6.44 -2.44 -4.85
C LEU A 50 6.36 -3.38 -3.66
N SER A 51 7.20 -4.40 -3.61
CA SER A 51 7.25 -5.34 -2.50
C SER A 51 7.60 -4.64 -1.18
N LYS A 52 8.62 -3.80 -1.19
CA LYS A 52 9.02 -3.02 0.00
C LYS A 52 8.03 -1.90 0.32
N ALA A 53 7.43 -1.30 -0.71
CA ALA A 53 6.39 -0.31 -0.50
C ALA A 53 5.18 -0.94 0.20
N GLU A 54 4.76 -2.11 -0.24
CA GLU A 54 3.66 -2.85 0.40
C GLU A 54 3.99 -3.15 1.87
N GLU A 55 5.19 -3.64 2.14
CA GLU A 55 5.65 -3.92 3.50
C GLU A 55 5.61 -2.69 4.39
N SER A 56 6.10 -1.55 3.88
CA SER A 56 6.11 -0.29 4.63
C SER A 56 4.69 0.18 4.97
N TYR A 57 3.78 0.18 4.01
CA TYR A 57 2.39 0.56 4.27
C TYR A 57 1.71 -0.41 5.24
N LYS A 58 1.99 -1.70 5.17
CA LYS A 58 1.44 -2.69 6.09
C LYS A 58 1.87 -2.45 7.54
N ASN A 59 3.07 -1.94 7.77
CA ASN A 59 3.51 -1.61 9.12
C ASN A 59 2.58 -0.63 9.81
N ILE A 60 1.91 0.26 9.05
CA ILE A 60 0.97 1.23 9.61
C ILE A 60 -0.26 0.54 10.21
N LEU A 61 -0.57 -0.67 9.76
CA LEU A 61 -1.74 -1.42 10.25
C LEU A 61 -1.58 -1.92 11.69
N ALA A 62 -0.38 -1.84 12.25
CA ALA A 62 -0.11 -2.23 13.64
C ALA A 62 -0.61 -1.21 14.67
N ILE A 63 -0.92 0.02 14.26
CA ILE A 63 -1.41 1.07 15.17
C ILE A 63 -2.92 0.94 15.39
N SER A 64 -3.44 1.70 16.37
CA SER A 64 -4.88 1.66 16.71
C SER A 64 -5.70 2.72 15.98
N ASP A 65 -5.09 3.79 15.48
CA ASP A 65 -5.79 4.89 14.84
C ASP A 65 -6.50 4.43 13.55
N LYS A 66 -7.82 4.53 13.55
CA LYS A 66 -8.64 4.03 12.44
C LYS A 66 -8.42 4.81 11.14
N LYS A 67 -8.29 6.14 11.24
CA LYS A 67 -8.09 6.98 10.06
C LYS A 67 -6.76 6.67 9.39
N LEU A 68 -5.69 6.56 10.17
CA LEU A 68 -4.36 6.27 9.65
C LEU A 68 -4.30 4.89 9.02
N LYS A 69 -4.94 3.90 9.65
CA LYS A 69 -5.04 2.54 9.07
C LYS A 69 -5.82 2.54 7.77
N THR A 70 -6.93 3.26 7.72
CA THR A 70 -7.73 3.38 6.49
C THR A 70 -6.93 4.03 5.38
N ASP A 71 -6.19 5.10 5.69
CA ASP A 71 -5.32 5.77 4.71
C ASP A 71 -4.27 4.81 4.15
N ALA A 72 -3.65 3.99 5.00
CA ALA A 72 -2.67 3.00 4.58
C ALA A 72 -3.28 1.93 3.69
N LEU A 73 -4.44 1.41 4.05
CA LEU A 73 -5.15 0.41 3.26
C LEU A 73 -5.59 0.97 1.91
N TYR A 74 -6.05 2.22 1.89
CA TYR A 74 -6.38 2.89 0.63
C TYR A 74 -5.14 3.03 -0.26
N SER A 75 -4.00 3.45 0.30
CA SER A 75 -2.74 3.56 -0.45
C SER A 75 -2.30 2.22 -1.02
N LEU A 76 -2.43 1.14 -0.23
CA LEU A 76 -2.14 -0.22 -0.68
C LEU A 76 -3.05 -0.62 -1.84
N GLY A 77 -4.34 -0.34 -1.72
CA GLY A 77 -5.30 -0.67 -2.76
C GLY A 77 -5.01 0.05 -4.07
N VAL A 78 -4.76 1.35 -4.00
CA VAL A 78 -4.42 2.18 -5.17
C VAL A 78 -3.13 1.69 -5.83
N MET A 79 -2.11 1.40 -5.04
CA MET A 79 -0.83 0.92 -5.56
C MET A 79 -0.98 -0.40 -6.30
N MET A 80 -1.70 -1.35 -5.73
CA MET A 80 -1.93 -2.65 -6.37
C MET A 80 -2.77 -2.53 -7.63
N PHE A 81 -3.81 -1.71 -7.60
CA PHE A 81 -4.63 -1.46 -8.78
C PHE A 81 -3.80 -0.86 -9.91
N ASN A 82 -3.01 0.17 -9.62
CA ASN A 82 -2.17 0.84 -10.62
C ASN A 82 -1.16 -0.13 -11.22
N ASN A 83 -0.54 -0.98 -10.39
CA ASN A 83 0.40 -1.97 -10.89
C ASN A 83 -0.28 -2.99 -11.81
N GLY A 84 -1.44 -3.50 -11.40
CA GLY A 84 -2.22 -4.43 -12.23
C GLY A 84 -2.61 -3.81 -13.57
N ALA A 85 -3.04 -2.55 -13.55
CA ALA A 85 -3.40 -1.82 -14.78
C ALA A 85 -2.22 -1.67 -15.72
N VAL A 86 -1.03 -1.34 -15.20
CA VAL A 86 0.20 -1.23 -16.01
C VAL A 86 0.59 -2.57 -16.60
N VAL A 87 0.57 -3.64 -15.81
CA VAL A 87 0.89 -5.00 -16.28
C VAL A 87 -0.08 -5.40 -17.41
N LEU A 88 -1.37 -5.18 -17.21
CA LEU A 88 -2.39 -5.53 -18.21
C LEU A 88 -2.22 -4.71 -19.50
N GLN A 89 -1.93 -3.42 -19.36
CA GLN A 89 -1.69 -2.55 -20.51
C GLN A 89 -0.50 -3.04 -21.35
N LYS A 90 0.58 -3.43 -20.70
CA LYS A 90 1.77 -3.98 -21.37
C LYS A 90 1.50 -5.36 -21.98
N ALA A 91 0.61 -6.13 -21.38
CA ALA A 91 0.28 -7.47 -21.85
C ALA A 91 -0.62 -7.44 -23.10
N THR A 92 -1.48 -6.44 -23.23
CA THR A 92 -2.51 -6.38 -24.27
C THR A 92 -1.96 -6.63 -25.68
N PRO A 93 -0.83 -6.03 -26.12
CA PRO A 93 -0.29 -6.31 -27.45
C PRO A 93 0.15 -7.77 -27.65
N LEU A 94 0.41 -8.51 -26.57
CA LEU A 94 0.86 -9.88 -26.64
C LEU A 94 -0.29 -10.87 -26.90
N ALA A 95 -1.53 -10.42 -26.79
CA ALA A 95 -2.69 -11.29 -26.97
C ALA A 95 -2.70 -11.97 -28.35
N THR A 96 -2.16 -11.33 -29.37
CA THR A 96 -2.09 -11.87 -30.73
C THR A 96 -0.69 -12.37 -31.14
N THR A 97 0.37 -11.90 -30.47
CA THR A 97 1.75 -12.21 -30.84
C THR A 97 2.39 -13.29 -29.96
N ASN A 98 2.00 -13.36 -28.69
CA ASN A 98 2.50 -14.38 -27.76
C ASN A 98 1.45 -14.63 -26.68
N LYS A 99 0.50 -15.51 -27.01
CA LYS A 99 -0.64 -15.79 -26.13
C LYS A 99 -0.21 -16.35 -24.77
N ALA A 100 0.80 -17.22 -24.73
CA ALA A 100 1.26 -17.81 -23.46
C ALA A 100 1.78 -16.73 -22.50
N GLU A 101 2.56 -15.78 -22.99
CA GLU A 101 3.04 -14.66 -22.17
C GLU A 101 1.92 -13.71 -21.78
N TYR A 102 0.98 -13.47 -22.70
CA TYR A 102 -0.21 -12.68 -22.41
C TYR A 102 -1.00 -13.28 -21.25
N ASP A 103 -1.29 -14.58 -21.31
CA ASP A 103 -2.05 -15.26 -20.26
C ASP A 103 -1.33 -15.19 -18.91
N LYS A 104 -0.01 -15.33 -18.91
CA LYS A 104 0.81 -15.22 -17.70
C LYS A 104 0.73 -13.82 -17.09
N GLN A 105 0.92 -12.78 -17.89
CA GLN A 105 0.86 -11.40 -17.42
C GLN A 105 -0.54 -11.00 -17.00
N LYS A 106 -1.56 -11.49 -17.71
CA LYS A 106 -2.95 -11.26 -17.31
C LYS A 106 -3.26 -11.87 -15.96
N ALA A 107 -2.71 -13.06 -15.68
CA ALA A 107 -2.86 -13.70 -14.36
C ALA A 107 -2.17 -12.86 -13.26
N GLU A 108 -0.98 -12.32 -13.55
CA GLU A 108 -0.28 -11.43 -12.60
C GLU A 108 -1.10 -10.17 -12.31
N ALA A 109 -1.68 -9.55 -13.34
CA ALA A 109 -2.55 -8.39 -13.18
C ALA A 109 -3.79 -8.74 -12.35
N SER A 110 -4.38 -9.91 -12.57
CA SER A 110 -5.54 -10.37 -11.80
C SER A 110 -5.22 -10.53 -10.32
N GLU A 111 -4.04 -11.02 -9.98
CA GLU A 111 -3.58 -11.11 -8.59
C GLU A 111 -3.46 -9.73 -7.95
N ASP A 112 -2.92 -8.76 -8.69
CA ASP A 112 -2.82 -7.37 -8.21
C ASP A 112 -4.21 -6.77 -7.97
N PHE A 113 -5.15 -6.98 -8.87
CA PHE A 113 -6.53 -6.50 -8.71
C PHE A 113 -7.21 -7.15 -7.51
N LYS A 114 -6.97 -8.43 -7.28
CA LYS A 114 -7.51 -9.15 -6.13
C LYS A 114 -6.95 -8.56 -4.83
N LYS A 115 -5.64 -8.33 -4.75
CA LYS A 115 -5.02 -7.67 -3.60
C LYS A 115 -5.59 -6.27 -3.38
N ALA A 116 -5.76 -5.49 -4.46
CA ALA A 116 -6.35 -4.17 -4.39
C ALA A 116 -7.76 -4.21 -3.80
N SER A 117 -8.59 -5.14 -4.28
CA SER A 117 -9.93 -5.36 -3.77
C SER A 117 -9.91 -5.69 -2.27
N ASP A 118 -9.05 -6.62 -1.86
CA ASP A 118 -8.95 -7.02 -0.46
C ASP A 118 -8.55 -5.85 0.45
N TYR A 119 -7.56 -5.06 0.05
CA TYR A 119 -7.14 -3.89 0.84
C TYR A 119 -8.26 -2.84 0.94
N LEU A 120 -8.96 -2.58 -0.16
CA LEU A 120 -10.04 -1.59 -0.16
C LEU A 120 -11.25 -2.06 0.64
N GLU A 121 -11.55 -3.35 0.62
CA GLU A 121 -12.61 -3.92 1.47
C GLU A 121 -12.24 -3.78 2.95
N GLN A 122 -10.99 -4.02 3.31
CA GLN A 122 -10.52 -3.80 4.68
C GLN A 122 -10.61 -2.33 5.08
N ALA A 123 -10.29 -1.41 4.17
CA ALA A 123 -10.43 0.02 4.42
C ALA A 123 -11.88 0.38 4.71
N LEU A 124 -12.81 -0.14 3.94
CA LEU A 124 -14.24 0.12 4.11
C LEU A 124 -14.82 -0.57 5.34
N ALA A 125 -14.23 -1.69 5.78
CA ALA A 125 -14.62 -2.33 7.04
C ALA A 125 -14.29 -1.44 8.24
N ILE A 126 -13.20 -0.66 8.16
CA ILE A 126 -12.82 0.29 9.21
C ILE A 126 -13.57 1.60 9.08
N SER A 127 -13.69 2.13 7.86
CA SER A 127 -14.31 3.43 7.55
C SER A 127 -15.32 3.28 6.41
N PRO A 128 -16.55 2.80 6.70
CA PRO A 128 -17.56 2.54 5.66
C PRO A 128 -17.97 3.79 4.87
N GLU A 129 -17.76 4.96 5.45
CA GLU A 129 -18.11 6.25 4.84
C GLU A 129 -17.04 6.79 3.87
N ARG A 130 -15.92 6.12 3.72
CA ARG A 130 -14.81 6.59 2.86
C ARG A 130 -15.17 6.47 1.38
N GLU A 131 -15.67 7.56 0.80
CA GLU A 131 -16.11 7.57 -0.60
C GLU A 131 -15.01 7.25 -1.60
N ALA A 132 -13.79 7.75 -1.37
CA ALA A 132 -12.65 7.47 -2.25
C ALA A 132 -12.38 5.97 -2.34
N ALA A 133 -12.47 5.25 -1.21
CA ALA A 133 -12.28 3.80 -1.19
C ALA A 133 -13.40 3.06 -1.91
N LYS A 134 -14.65 3.52 -1.77
CA LYS A 134 -15.79 2.93 -2.49
C LYS A 134 -15.62 3.06 -4.00
N LYS A 135 -15.27 4.26 -4.46
CA LYS A 135 -15.06 4.52 -5.89
C LYS A 135 -13.92 3.69 -6.45
N MET A 136 -12.82 3.61 -5.72
CA MET A 136 -11.67 2.81 -6.15
C MET A 136 -12.02 1.32 -6.20
N LEU A 137 -12.76 0.82 -5.21
CA LEU A 137 -13.19 -0.58 -5.19
C LEU A 137 -14.07 -0.90 -6.40
N ASP A 138 -14.97 0.01 -6.77
CA ASP A 138 -15.82 -0.15 -7.97
C ASP A 138 -14.96 -0.23 -9.23
N GLN A 139 -13.92 0.61 -9.34
CA GLN A 139 -12.98 0.57 -10.46
C GLN A 139 -12.22 -0.75 -10.51
N VAL A 140 -11.76 -1.24 -9.36
CA VAL A 140 -11.04 -2.51 -9.28
C VAL A 140 -11.94 -3.66 -9.73
N LYS A 141 -13.18 -3.72 -9.22
CA LYS A 141 -14.14 -4.76 -9.59
C LYS A 141 -14.46 -4.74 -11.08
N ALA A 142 -14.55 -3.55 -11.67
CA ALA A 142 -14.80 -3.41 -13.10
C ALA A 142 -13.62 -3.92 -13.93
N ALA A 143 -12.39 -3.89 -13.40
CA ALA A 143 -11.18 -4.36 -14.08
C ALA A 143 -10.95 -5.88 -13.92
N MET A 144 -11.63 -6.49 -12.98
CA MET A 144 -11.48 -7.93 -12.68
C MET A 144 -12.20 -8.81 -13.68
#